data_8ace1c918533f8f408fec1baf7a33a70
#
_entry.id   8ace1c918533f8f408fec1baf7a33a70
#
_cell.length_a   1.000
_cell.length_b   1.000
_cell.length_c   1.000
_cell.angle_alpha   90.00
_cell.angle_beta   90.00
_cell.angle_gamma   90.00
#
_symmetry.space_group_name_H-M   'P 1'
#
loop_
_entity.id
_entity.type
_entity.pdbx_description
1 polymer ?
#
loop_
_entity_poly.entity_id
_entity_poly.type
_entity_poly.pdbx_seq_one_letter_code
_entity_poly.pdbx_strand_id
1 'polypeptide(L)'
;MTIGPVVLLGLLSIFFMLTTVRSSMMEEIEEGLKGTAAATLAAYDQNTGDYMESSNGDIWKGSYNISRSESLVDRIKDNTGMDVTFFYGDRRIMTSALDSNGDRILNSPAGERIVEKVLQNGEEYFSSAVSLDGVMNYGYFMPVYQNDSTEIIGMVFVGTNKEDKDAVV
;
A
#
# COMPACT_ATOMS: atom_id res chain seq x y z
N MET A 1 -0.77 -40.94 37.39
CA MET A 1 -1.64 -40.55 36.24
C MET A 1 -1.07 -39.27 35.64
N THR A 2 -0.55 -39.37 34.44
CA THR A 2 0.21 -38.28 33.77
C THR A 2 -0.69 -37.50 32.79
N ILE A 3 -1.59 -36.65 33.33
CA ILE A 3 -2.44 -35.78 32.49
C ILE A 3 -1.62 -34.55 31.98
N GLY A 4 -0.57 -34.15 32.71
CA GLY A 4 0.23 -33.00 32.42
C GLY A 4 0.89 -32.97 31.01
N PRO A 5 1.53 -34.05 30.56
CA PRO A 5 2.17 -34.07 29.23
C PRO A 5 1.19 -33.95 28.06
N VAL A 6 -0.02 -34.53 28.21
CA VAL A 6 -1.04 -34.50 27.16
C VAL A 6 -1.65 -33.11 27.03
N VAL A 7 -1.88 -32.43 28.15
CA VAL A 7 -2.36 -31.03 28.15
C VAL A 7 -1.30 -30.08 27.56
N LEU A 8 -0.04 -30.28 27.91
CA LEU A 8 1.07 -29.48 27.38
C LEU A 8 1.21 -29.65 25.86
N LEU A 9 1.13 -30.89 25.36
CA LEU A 9 1.14 -31.17 23.90
C LEU A 9 -0.04 -30.54 23.18
N GLY A 10 -1.22 -30.58 23.77
CA GLY A 10 -2.41 -29.91 23.22
C GLY A 10 -2.24 -28.40 23.11
N LEU A 11 -1.74 -27.74 24.16
CA LEU A 11 -1.47 -26.31 24.16
C LEU A 11 -0.39 -25.92 23.14
N LEU A 12 0.68 -26.70 23.02
CA LEU A 12 1.72 -26.50 22.01
C LEU A 12 1.16 -26.63 20.58
N SER A 13 0.30 -27.65 20.35
CA SER A 13 -0.32 -27.85 19.04
C SER A 13 -1.23 -26.68 18.64
N ILE A 14 -2.03 -26.19 19.59
CA ILE A 14 -2.89 -25.00 19.37
C ILE A 14 -2.02 -23.76 19.09
N PHE A 15 -0.96 -23.56 19.86
CA PHE A 15 -0.05 -22.44 19.67
C PHE A 15 0.61 -22.48 18.28
N PHE A 16 1.11 -23.64 17.83
CA PHE A 16 1.66 -23.82 16.49
C PHE A 16 0.61 -23.57 15.40
N MET A 17 -0.60 -24.07 15.58
CA MET A 17 -1.68 -23.85 14.63
C MET A 17 -2.01 -22.36 14.48
N LEU A 18 -2.15 -21.63 15.58
CA LEU A 18 -2.44 -20.20 15.57
C LEU A 18 -1.33 -19.38 14.93
N THR A 19 -0.05 -19.71 15.20
CA THR A 19 1.08 -19.02 14.58
C THR A 19 1.17 -19.27 13.08
N THR A 20 0.91 -20.49 12.64
CA THR A 20 0.91 -20.87 11.22
C THR A 20 -0.21 -20.17 10.46
N VAL A 21 -1.43 -20.15 11.00
CA VAL A 21 -2.59 -19.47 10.39
C VAL A 21 -2.30 -17.96 10.25
N ARG A 22 -1.78 -17.33 11.30
CA ARG A 22 -1.41 -15.90 11.24
C ARG A 22 -0.35 -15.61 10.20
N SER A 23 0.69 -16.44 10.12
CA SER A 23 1.77 -16.27 9.14
C SER A 23 1.25 -16.38 7.70
N SER A 24 0.40 -17.39 7.42
CA SER A 24 -0.19 -17.56 6.08
C SER A 24 -1.13 -16.42 5.70
N MET A 25 -1.91 -15.90 6.66
CA MET A 25 -2.79 -14.76 6.42
C MET A 25 -2.00 -13.49 6.11
N MET A 26 -0.92 -13.23 6.84
CA MET A 26 -0.06 -12.06 6.59
C MET A 26 0.59 -12.11 5.20
N GLU A 27 1.05 -13.27 4.78
CA GLU A 27 1.62 -13.49 3.45
C GLU A 27 0.56 -13.25 2.35
N GLU A 28 -0.66 -13.74 2.54
CA GLU A 28 -1.76 -13.53 1.58
C GLU A 28 -2.14 -12.05 1.48
N ILE A 29 -2.19 -11.33 2.61
CA ILE A 29 -2.45 -9.88 2.63
C ILE A 29 -1.33 -9.14 1.87
N GLU A 30 -0.07 -9.42 2.19
CA GLU A 30 1.08 -8.78 1.54
C GLU A 30 1.08 -9.03 0.03
N GLU A 31 0.85 -10.27 -0.42
CA GLU A 31 0.79 -10.61 -1.84
C GLU A 31 -0.38 -9.93 -2.56
N GLY A 32 -1.54 -9.84 -1.93
CA GLY A 32 -2.70 -9.13 -2.47
C GLY A 32 -2.43 -7.63 -2.65
N LEU A 33 -1.83 -7.00 -1.64
CA LEU A 33 -1.43 -5.58 -1.70
C LEU A 33 -0.37 -5.34 -2.77
N LYS A 34 0.65 -6.19 -2.83
CA LYS A 34 1.72 -6.15 -3.85
C LYS A 34 1.16 -6.27 -5.26
N GLY A 35 0.27 -7.23 -5.49
CA GLY A 35 -0.37 -7.43 -6.79
C GLY A 35 -1.17 -6.21 -7.23
N THR A 36 -1.93 -5.60 -6.32
CA THR A 36 -2.69 -4.38 -6.58
C THR A 36 -1.77 -3.18 -6.83
N ALA A 37 -0.66 -3.06 -6.09
CA ALA A 37 0.34 -2.01 -6.31
C ALA A 37 0.98 -2.12 -7.69
N ALA A 38 1.39 -3.33 -8.09
CA ALA A 38 1.95 -3.60 -9.40
C ALA A 38 0.95 -3.29 -10.54
N ALA A 39 -0.31 -3.67 -10.38
CA ALA A 39 -1.37 -3.37 -11.35
C ALA A 39 -1.65 -1.86 -11.45
N THR A 40 -1.63 -1.14 -10.33
CA THR A 40 -1.78 0.31 -10.29
C THR A 40 -0.63 1.01 -11.01
N LEU A 41 0.61 0.60 -10.72
CA LEU A 41 1.80 1.13 -11.39
C LEU A 41 1.74 0.88 -12.90
N ALA A 42 1.39 -0.33 -13.32
CA ALA A 42 1.23 -0.67 -14.73
C ALA A 42 0.16 0.19 -15.43
N ALA A 43 -0.93 0.54 -14.73
CA ALA A 43 -1.97 1.41 -15.26
C ALA A 43 -1.47 2.85 -15.51
N TYR A 44 -0.55 3.35 -14.70
CA TYR A 44 0.11 4.63 -14.97
C TYR A 44 1.18 4.50 -16.06
N ASP A 45 2.01 3.46 -16.01
CA ASP A 45 3.13 3.25 -16.92
C ASP A 45 2.74 2.90 -18.36
N GLN A 46 1.48 2.48 -18.61
CA GLN A 46 0.98 2.34 -19.99
C GLN A 46 0.98 3.66 -20.76
N ASN A 47 1.02 4.81 -20.05
CA ASN A 47 1.14 6.12 -20.67
C ASN A 47 2.61 6.40 -21.00
N THR A 48 2.90 6.71 -22.25
CA THR A 48 4.27 7.00 -22.71
C THR A 48 4.75 8.38 -22.27
N GLY A 49 6.04 8.52 -22.01
CA GLY A 49 6.68 9.78 -21.61
C GLY A 49 7.12 9.80 -20.16
N ASP A 50 7.74 10.90 -19.76
CA ASP A 50 8.29 11.07 -18.42
C ASP A 50 7.22 11.45 -17.39
N TYR A 51 7.50 11.15 -16.12
CA TYR A 51 6.82 11.76 -15.00
C TYR A 51 7.34 13.18 -14.81
N MET A 52 6.45 14.15 -14.73
CA MET A 52 6.80 15.56 -14.59
C MET A 52 5.80 16.34 -13.77
N GLU A 53 6.28 17.39 -13.11
CA GLU A 53 5.44 18.39 -12.48
C GLU A 53 5.26 19.58 -13.44
N SER A 54 4.02 19.96 -13.70
CA SER A 54 3.68 21.12 -14.52
C SER A 54 3.73 22.42 -13.71
N SER A 55 3.67 23.56 -14.39
CA SER A 55 3.74 24.88 -13.77
C SER A 55 2.62 25.17 -12.76
N ASN A 56 1.49 24.49 -12.86
CA ASN A 56 0.39 24.58 -11.91
C ASN A 56 0.48 23.58 -10.75
N GLY A 57 1.55 22.77 -10.71
CA GLY A 57 1.78 21.77 -9.66
C GLY A 57 1.12 20.41 -9.90
N ASP A 58 0.41 20.20 -11.02
CA ASP A 58 -0.12 18.90 -11.39
C ASP A 58 1.00 17.96 -11.82
N ILE A 59 0.88 16.70 -11.45
CA ILE A 59 1.80 15.63 -11.84
C ILE A 59 1.25 14.87 -13.04
N TRP A 60 2.11 14.67 -14.03
CA TRP A 60 1.77 14.04 -15.30
C TRP A 60 2.68 12.84 -15.58
N LYS A 61 2.16 11.84 -16.26
CA LYS A 61 2.91 10.79 -16.97
C LYS A 61 2.68 10.99 -18.46
N GLY A 62 3.66 11.59 -19.16
CA GLY A 62 3.46 12.01 -20.53
C GLY A 62 2.27 12.95 -20.68
N SER A 63 1.23 12.51 -21.39
CA SER A 63 -0.01 13.29 -21.58
C SER A 63 -1.12 12.95 -20.56
N TYR A 64 -0.88 12.04 -19.63
CA TYR A 64 -1.85 11.62 -18.64
C TYR A 64 -1.69 12.39 -17.33
N ASN A 65 -2.74 13.09 -16.88
CA ASN A 65 -2.73 13.86 -15.63
C ASN A 65 -3.01 12.94 -14.44
N ILE A 66 -1.96 12.60 -13.67
CA ILE A 66 -2.07 11.76 -12.47
C ILE A 66 -2.83 12.50 -11.36
N SER A 67 -2.65 13.82 -11.25
CA SER A 67 -3.35 14.64 -10.25
C SER A 67 -4.86 14.70 -10.47
N ARG A 68 -5.36 14.20 -11.60
CA ARG A 68 -6.78 14.11 -11.96
C ARG A 68 -7.21 12.67 -12.26
N SER A 69 -6.53 11.69 -11.66
CA SER A 69 -6.79 10.27 -11.88
C SER A 69 -7.77 9.66 -10.87
N GLU A 70 -8.71 10.45 -10.34
CA GLU A 70 -9.71 10.00 -9.36
C GLU A 70 -10.43 8.73 -9.81
N SER A 71 -10.86 8.69 -11.06
CA SER A 71 -11.60 7.54 -11.61
C SER A 71 -10.79 6.24 -11.62
N LEU A 72 -9.46 6.32 -11.73
CA LEU A 72 -8.60 5.14 -11.70
C LEU A 72 -8.50 4.60 -10.27
N VAL A 73 -8.16 5.45 -9.30
CA VAL A 73 -7.98 5.02 -7.91
C VAL A 73 -9.29 4.55 -7.28
N ASP A 74 -10.41 5.22 -7.59
CA ASP A 74 -11.73 4.83 -7.09
C ASP A 74 -12.18 3.49 -7.67
N ARG A 75 -11.97 3.25 -8.97
CA ARG A 75 -12.29 1.97 -9.60
C ARG A 75 -11.49 0.82 -9.01
N ILE A 76 -10.21 1.05 -8.69
CA ILE A 76 -9.39 0.02 -8.03
C ILE A 76 -9.96 -0.27 -6.65
N LYS A 77 -10.29 0.77 -5.87
CA LYS A 77 -10.91 0.62 -4.55
C LYS A 77 -12.24 -0.12 -4.62
N ASP A 78 -13.13 0.25 -5.54
CA ASP A 78 -14.44 -0.38 -5.72
C ASP A 78 -14.31 -1.87 -6.07
N ASN A 79 -13.31 -2.24 -6.87
CA ASN A 79 -13.10 -3.62 -7.29
C ASN A 79 -12.36 -4.48 -6.27
N THR A 80 -11.49 -3.90 -5.45
CA THR A 80 -10.58 -4.66 -4.56
C THR A 80 -10.86 -4.45 -3.07
N GLY A 81 -11.57 -3.36 -2.71
CA GLY A 81 -11.70 -2.90 -1.33
C GLY A 81 -10.42 -2.28 -0.75
N MET A 82 -9.38 -2.10 -1.57
CA MET A 82 -8.08 -1.57 -1.16
C MET A 82 -7.96 -0.10 -1.54
N ASP A 83 -7.41 0.70 -0.64
CA ASP A 83 -7.04 2.09 -0.94
C ASP A 83 -5.74 2.15 -1.73
N VAL A 84 -5.70 3.06 -2.71
CA VAL A 84 -4.55 3.25 -3.61
C VAL A 84 -4.11 4.70 -3.56
N THR A 85 -2.81 4.93 -3.55
CA THR A 85 -2.23 6.26 -3.54
C THR A 85 -1.02 6.34 -4.47
N PHE A 86 -0.93 7.42 -5.24
CA PHE A 86 0.27 7.80 -5.97
C PHE A 86 0.98 8.94 -5.23
N PHE A 87 2.27 8.75 -4.96
CA PHE A 87 3.17 9.77 -4.41
C PHE A 87 4.15 10.25 -5.49
N TYR A 88 4.35 11.57 -5.56
CA TYR A 88 5.46 12.17 -6.30
C TYR A 88 6.48 12.69 -5.29
N GLY A 89 7.68 12.11 -5.30
CA GLY A 89 8.54 12.19 -4.13
C GLY A 89 7.83 11.57 -2.93
N ASP A 90 7.82 12.25 -1.81
CA ASP A 90 7.13 11.87 -0.56
C ASP A 90 5.72 12.47 -0.43
N ARG A 91 5.28 13.28 -1.41
CA ARG A 91 4.01 13.99 -1.39
C ARG A 91 2.89 13.16 -2.04
N ARG A 92 1.81 13.00 -1.32
CA ARG A 92 0.59 12.30 -1.78
C ARG A 92 -0.16 13.15 -2.81
N ILE A 93 -0.20 12.67 -4.06
CA ILE A 93 -0.76 13.41 -5.21
C ILE A 93 -2.20 13.00 -5.50
N MET A 94 -2.49 11.70 -5.50
CA MET A 94 -3.82 11.15 -5.75
C MET A 94 -4.04 9.93 -4.86
N THR A 95 -5.23 9.82 -4.31
CA THR A 95 -5.60 8.70 -3.42
C THR A 95 -7.09 8.42 -3.49
N SER A 96 -7.46 7.15 -3.30
CA SER A 96 -8.85 6.76 -3.03
C SER A 96 -9.21 6.86 -1.55
N ALA A 97 -8.23 7.01 -0.66
CA ALA A 97 -8.47 7.14 0.77
C ALA A 97 -9.10 8.50 1.10
N LEU A 98 -10.18 8.46 1.89
CA LEU A 98 -10.92 9.63 2.34
C LEU A 98 -10.70 9.82 3.84
N ASP A 99 -10.70 11.07 4.27
CA ASP A 99 -10.71 11.43 5.67
C ASP A 99 -12.11 11.31 6.29
N SER A 100 -12.25 11.65 7.57
CA SER A 100 -13.52 11.61 8.30
C SER A 100 -14.59 12.57 7.74
N ASN A 101 -14.21 13.58 6.95
CA ASN A 101 -15.12 14.52 6.30
C ASN A 101 -15.53 14.07 4.89
N GLY A 102 -14.94 13.00 4.38
CA GLY A 102 -15.15 12.51 3.02
C GLY A 102 -14.26 13.16 1.96
N ASP A 103 -13.26 13.93 2.38
CA ASP A 103 -12.28 14.54 1.48
C ASP A 103 -11.08 13.61 1.26
N ARG A 104 -10.49 13.65 0.06
CA ARG A 104 -9.29 12.86 -0.24
C ARG A 104 -8.11 13.33 0.62
N ILE A 105 -7.39 12.38 1.19
CA ILE A 105 -6.18 12.64 2.00
C ILE A 105 -5.03 13.03 1.07
N LEU A 106 -4.94 14.28 0.65
CA LEU A 106 -3.92 14.79 -0.26
C LEU A 106 -2.85 15.61 0.47
N ASN A 107 -1.70 15.80 -0.20
CA ASN A 107 -0.57 16.65 0.23
C ASN A 107 0.08 16.28 1.58
N SER A 108 -0.30 15.17 2.20
CA SER A 108 0.38 14.67 3.38
C SER A 108 1.68 13.97 2.99
N PRO A 109 2.78 14.20 3.71
CA PRO A 109 4.04 13.52 3.44
C PRO A 109 3.99 12.06 3.90
N ALA A 110 4.77 11.22 3.26
CA ALA A 110 5.05 9.87 3.75
C ALA A 110 5.93 9.92 5.00
N GLY A 111 5.81 8.90 5.87
CA GLY A 111 6.66 8.79 7.06
C GLY A 111 8.15 8.58 6.70
N GLU A 112 9.04 9.06 7.57
CA GLU A 112 10.50 9.02 7.36
C GLU A 112 11.02 7.63 7.00
N ARG A 113 10.55 6.59 7.69
CA ARG A 113 10.96 5.21 7.42
C ARG A 113 10.57 4.73 6.02
N ILE A 114 9.41 5.14 5.53
CA ILE A 114 8.93 4.82 4.19
C ILE A 114 9.81 5.53 3.16
N VAL A 115 10.10 6.81 3.38
CA VAL A 115 10.99 7.61 2.52
C VAL A 115 12.36 6.95 2.42
N GLU A 116 12.96 6.56 3.55
CA GLU A 116 14.26 5.87 3.58
C GLU A 116 14.22 4.56 2.79
N LYS A 117 13.27 3.69 3.10
CA LYS A 117 13.18 2.36 2.48
C LYS A 117 12.87 2.43 0.99
N VAL A 118 11.88 3.19 0.61
CA VAL A 118 11.31 3.14 -0.75
C VAL A 118 11.98 4.17 -1.66
N LEU A 119 12.07 5.44 -1.23
CA LEU A 119 12.57 6.51 -2.10
C LEU A 119 14.10 6.57 -2.13
N GLN A 120 14.78 6.32 -1.01
CA GLN A 120 16.25 6.38 -0.95
C GLN A 120 16.89 5.05 -1.33
N ASN A 121 16.36 3.93 -0.82
CA ASN A 121 16.95 2.61 -1.03
C ASN A 121 16.35 1.84 -2.22
N GLY A 122 15.18 2.26 -2.75
CA GLY A 122 14.50 1.57 -3.85
C GLY A 122 13.90 0.21 -3.45
N GLU A 123 13.66 0.01 -2.15
CA GLU A 123 13.08 -1.21 -1.64
C GLU A 123 11.54 -1.17 -1.75
N GLU A 124 10.93 -2.29 -2.10
CA GLU A 124 9.51 -2.50 -1.82
C GLU A 124 9.34 -2.70 -0.30
N TYR A 125 8.27 -2.16 0.27
CA TYR A 125 8.09 -2.15 1.73
C TYR A 125 6.67 -2.49 2.14
N PHE A 126 6.53 -3.58 2.93
CA PHE A 126 5.29 -3.94 3.60
C PHE A 126 5.29 -3.44 5.06
N SER A 127 4.17 -2.87 5.49
CA SER A 127 3.97 -2.44 6.87
C SER A 127 2.60 -2.89 7.38
N SER A 128 2.56 -3.43 8.59
CA SER A 128 1.33 -3.78 9.30
C SER A 128 0.75 -2.63 10.12
N ALA A 129 1.32 -1.43 10.01
CA ALA A 129 0.95 -0.29 10.84
C ALA A 129 1.06 1.04 10.09
N VAL A 130 0.26 1.20 9.03
CA VAL A 130 0.13 2.47 8.30
C VAL A 130 -1.12 3.19 8.78
N SER A 131 -0.96 4.39 9.34
CA SER A 131 -2.10 5.21 9.75
C SER A 131 -2.57 6.10 8.60
N LEU A 132 -3.85 5.99 8.24
CA LEU A 132 -4.56 6.89 7.34
C LEU A 132 -5.69 7.56 8.11
N ASP A 133 -5.56 8.84 8.41
CA ASP A 133 -6.52 9.62 9.23
C ASP A 133 -6.92 8.89 10.54
N GLY A 134 -5.91 8.32 11.23
CA GLY A 134 -6.13 7.58 12.48
C GLY A 134 -6.61 6.13 12.32
N VAL A 135 -6.93 5.68 11.11
CA VAL A 135 -7.29 4.29 10.81
C VAL A 135 -6.04 3.50 10.49
N MET A 136 -5.83 2.39 11.21
CA MET A 136 -4.67 1.52 10.97
C MET A 136 -4.90 0.59 9.79
N ASN A 137 -3.89 0.51 8.92
CA ASN A 137 -3.91 -0.28 7.70
C ASN A 137 -2.69 -1.19 7.60
N TYR A 138 -2.88 -2.33 6.93
CA TYR A 138 -1.80 -3.03 6.25
C TYR A 138 -1.50 -2.27 4.96
N GLY A 139 -0.23 -2.01 4.67
CA GLY A 139 0.16 -1.23 3.52
C GLY A 139 1.39 -1.79 2.80
N TYR A 140 1.39 -1.65 1.48
CA TYR A 140 2.50 -2.00 0.61
C TYR A 140 2.92 -0.79 -0.22
N PHE A 141 4.22 -0.52 -0.24
CA PHE A 141 4.81 0.58 -0.98
C PHE A 141 5.75 0.04 -2.05
N MET A 142 5.60 0.54 -3.27
CA MET A 142 6.40 0.16 -4.43
C MET A 142 7.03 1.41 -5.05
N PRO A 143 8.36 1.45 -5.27
CA PRO A 143 8.99 2.60 -5.88
C PRO A 143 8.54 2.79 -7.33
N VAL A 144 8.40 4.04 -7.76
CA VAL A 144 8.12 4.43 -9.13
C VAL A 144 9.37 5.04 -9.73
N TYR A 145 9.82 4.46 -10.84
CA TYR A 145 11.00 4.94 -11.56
C TYR A 145 10.61 5.87 -12.70
N GLN A 146 11.48 6.85 -12.99
CA GLN A 146 11.35 7.68 -14.17
C GLN A 146 11.42 6.82 -15.44
N ASN A 147 10.75 7.26 -16.50
CA ASN A 147 10.72 6.54 -17.76
C ASN A 147 12.14 6.22 -18.25
N ASP A 148 12.39 4.95 -18.60
CA ASP A 148 13.69 4.44 -19.07
C ASP A 148 14.91 4.81 -18.18
N SER A 149 14.69 4.95 -16.88
CA SER A 149 15.70 5.38 -15.91
C SER A 149 15.66 4.55 -14.63
N THR A 150 16.72 4.65 -13.82
CA THR A 150 16.81 4.11 -12.46
C THR A 150 16.51 5.18 -11.40
N GLU A 151 16.14 6.38 -11.80
CA GLU A 151 15.75 7.46 -10.91
C GLU A 151 14.37 7.18 -10.30
N ILE A 152 14.27 7.18 -8.97
CA ILE A 152 13.02 7.01 -8.26
C ILE A 152 12.36 8.39 -8.13
N ILE A 153 11.16 8.54 -8.71
CA ILE A 153 10.42 9.81 -8.71
C ILE A 153 9.26 9.84 -7.71
N GLY A 154 8.92 8.70 -7.15
CA GLY A 154 7.81 8.56 -6.23
C GLY A 154 7.57 7.12 -5.84
N MET A 155 6.35 6.84 -5.40
CA MET A 155 5.93 5.49 -5.03
C MET A 155 4.41 5.31 -5.16
N VAL A 156 3.99 4.08 -5.36
CA VAL A 156 2.59 3.65 -5.24
C VAL A 156 2.41 2.99 -3.88
N PHE A 157 1.36 3.39 -3.18
CA PHE A 157 0.90 2.76 -1.94
C PHE A 157 -0.43 2.07 -2.18
N VAL A 158 -0.58 0.88 -1.60
CA VAL A 158 -1.86 0.16 -1.50
C VAL A 158 -2.06 -0.26 -0.06
N GLY A 159 -3.24 0.01 0.48
CA GLY A 159 -3.59 -0.29 1.85
C GLY A 159 -4.96 -0.94 2.01
N THR A 160 -5.10 -1.72 3.08
CA THR A 160 -6.39 -2.28 3.49
C THR A 160 -6.56 -2.11 4.99
N ASN A 161 -7.80 -1.83 5.42
CA ASN A 161 -8.12 -1.65 6.83
C ASN A 161 -7.73 -2.89 7.63
N LYS A 162 -6.97 -2.68 8.70
CA LYS A 162 -6.45 -3.76 9.54
C LYS A 162 -7.57 -4.45 10.33
N GLU A 163 -8.53 -3.69 10.86
CA GLU A 163 -9.64 -4.24 11.63
C GLU A 163 -10.51 -5.17 10.78
N ASP A 164 -10.78 -4.78 9.52
CA ASP A 164 -11.58 -5.60 8.59
C ASP A 164 -10.89 -6.94 8.28
N LYS A 165 -9.56 -6.96 8.20
CA LYS A 165 -8.77 -8.16 7.93
C LYS A 165 -8.62 -9.04 9.17
N ASP A 166 -8.38 -8.43 10.32
CA ASP A 166 -8.22 -9.16 11.59
C ASP A 166 -9.54 -9.75 12.10
N ALA A 167 -10.70 -9.20 11.69
CA ALA A 167 -12.03 -9.71 12.08
C ALA A 167 -12.42 -11.02 11.37
N VAL A 168 -11.69 -11.45 10.35
CA VAL A 168 -11.97 -12.68 9.57
C VAL A 168 -11.23 -13.91 10.16
N VAL A 169 -10.49 -13.74 11.26
CA VAL A 169 -9.70 -14.79 11.96
C VAL A 169 -10.40 -15.26 13.27
#